data_8152fd9bb9d3bb17ef1786b2ee541527
#
_entry.id   8152fd9bb9d3bb17ef1786b2ee541527
#
_cell.length_a   1.000
_cell.length_b   1.000
_cell.length_c   1.000
_cell.angle_alpha   90.00
_cell.angle_beta   90.00
_cell.angle_gamma   90.00
#
_symmetry.space_group_name_H-M   'P 1'
#
loop_
_entity.id
_entity.type
_entity.pdbx_description
1 polymer ?
#
loop_
_entity_poly.entity_id
_entity_poly.type
_entity_poly.pdbx_seq_one_letter_code
_entity_poly.pdbx_strand_id
1 'polypeptide(L)'
;MGFVGRNATQLTISSRFAKDENNDYFLHYMLQKVFSINLLKFDQTPNKENIWDFLLYLFPYFLKKAYSQGIYKAYKKEECNDSNVKGTIDVKRHILRNIPFTGKIAYTTREHSYNNNLTQLIRHTIEHIKTHPFGSGVLTSDSEVRDIISKFIFVTDKTYNSNSKQKIITSNLKPVTHPYFTEYSALQKICLKILRHEKITFGNNKDKVYGLLFDGAWLWEEYLNTILKEKFIHPENKTGKHRHLLFENFQSIYPDFISKEEPKSVGDAKYIPLDRQQTYSENSEKATSIYYKTIAYMYRFSSNNGFLIFPKQDLSFFETYRIKETDGTLKKIGLAIPHTTENFKEYMKTMNVNEQELRQYLMTDKTPNAQQQFGKMAGSVLL
;
A
#
# COMPACT_ATOMS: atom_id res chain seq x y z
N MET A 1 -2.49 3.88 13.67
CA MET A 1 -2.04 2.65 14.35
C MET A 1 -0.53 2.49 14.12
N GLY A 2 0.20 1.95 15.08
CA GLY A 2 1.65 1.82 15.00
C GLY A 2 2.34 2.32 16.28
N PHE A 3 3.54 2.84 16.17
CA PHE A 3 4.26 3.36 17.34
C PHE A 3 5.02 4.63 16.98
N VAL A 4 5.23 5.48 17.98
CA VAL A 4 6.03 6.70 17.92
C VAL A 4 6.91 6.75 19.17
N GLY A 5 8.17 7.09 19.01
CA GLY A 5 9.08 7.21 20.12
C GLY A 5 9.94 8.48 20.05
N ARG A 6 10.27 9.02 21.21
CA ARG A 6 11.20 10.15 21.38
C ARG A 6 12.15 9.83 22.53
N ASN A 7 13.45 9.89 22.28
CA ASN A 7 14.49 9.51 23.25
C ASN A 7 14.29 8.06 23.77
N ALA A 8 14.06 7.90 25.06
CA ALA A 8 13.79 6.62 25.71
C ALA A 8 12.29 6.27 25.84
N THR A 9 11.41 7.19 25.44
CA THR A 9 9.94 7.00 25.55
C THR A 9 9.37 6.53 24.23
N GLN A 10 8.52 5.51 24.27
CA GLN A 10 7.79 4.99 23.11
C GLN A 10 6.28 4.97 23.43
N LEU A 11 5.49 5.49 22.50
CA LEU A 11 4.03 5.41 22.51
C LEU A 11 3.59 4.41 21.45
N THR A 12 2.85 3.39 21.82
CA THR A 12 2.21 2.45 20.91
C THR A 12 0.73 2.84 20.74
N ILE A 13 0.26 2.86 19.50
CA ILE A 13 -1.12 3.19 19.13
C ILE A 13 -1.70 1.95 18.48
N SER A 14 -2.41 1.17 19.26
CA SER A 14 -3.06 -0.06 18.83
C SER A 14 -4.36 0.21 18.06
N SER A 15 -4.87 -0.77 17.34
CA SER A 15 -6.21 -0.73 16.80
C SER A 15 -7.25 -0.80 17.93
N ARG A 16 -8.45 -0.32 17.68
CA ARG A 16 -9.57 -0.48 18.64
C ARG A 16 -10.02 -1.94 18.84
N PHE A 17 -9.47 -2.85 18.07
CA PHE A 17 -9.74 -4.30 18.13
C PHE A 17 -8.57 -5.08 18.74
N ALA A 18 -7.55 -4.40 19.26
CA ALA A 18 -6.46 -5.04 19.97
C ALA A 18 -6.99 -5.69 21.25
N LYS A 19 -6.55 -6.93 21.51
CA LYS A 19 -6.91 -7.66 22.71
C LYS A 19 -6.17 -7.09 23.94
N ASP A 20 -4.92 -6.75 23.74
CA ASP A 20 -4.04 -6.11 24.72
C ASP A 20 -2.95 -5.30 23.98
N GLU A 21 -2.03 -4.66 24.74
CA GLU A 21 -0.97 -3.81 24.19
C GLU A 21 -0.01 -4.54 23.23
N ASN A 22 0.11 -5.87 23.35
CA ASN A 22 1.05 -6.69 22.58
C ASN A 22 0.36 -7.52 21.48
N ASN A 23 -0.97 -7.65 21.49
CA ASN A 23 -1.73 -8.56 20.62
C ASN A 23 -2.76 -7.80 19.78
N ASP A 24 -2.30 -7.03 18.82
CA ASP A 24 -3.15 -6.39 17.81
C ASP A 24 -3.24 -7.25 16.54
N TYR A 25 -3.96 -8.38 16.64
CA TYR A 25 -4.13 -9.31 15.52
C TYR A 25 -4.80 -8.68 14.31
N PHE A 26 -5.68 -7.70 14.52
CA PHE A 26 -6.35 -7.03 13.42
C PHE A 26 -5.40 -6.15 12.61
N LEU A 27 -4.57 -5.36 13.27
CA LEU A 27 -3.53 -4.58 12.60
C LEU A 27 -2.57 -5.51 11.84
N HIS A 28 -2.10 -6.58 12.49
CA HIS A 28 -1.20 -7.57 11.87
C HIS A 28 -1.85 -8.23 10.64
N TYR A 29 -3.12 -8.59 10.71
CA TYR A 29 -3.84 -9.23 9.62
C TYR A 29 -4.01 -8.29 8.42
N MET A 30 -4.40 -7.03 8.65
CA MET A 30 -4.49 -6.02 7.59
C MET A 30 -3.13 -5.79 6.94
N LEU A 31 -2.06 -5.62 7.71
CA LEU A 31 -0.70 -5.46 7.20
C LEU A 31 -0.26 -6.67 6.37
N GLN A 32 -0.58 -7.88 6.82
CA GLN A 32 -0.28 -9.10 6.08
C GLN A 32 -1.01 -9.14 4.73
N LYS A 33 -2.30 -8.81 4.70
CA LYS A 33 -3.10 -8.82 3.46
C LYS A 33 -2.67 -7.72 2.49
N VAL A 34 -2.46 -6.50 2.98
CA VAL A 34 -2.13 -5.33 2.13
C VAL A 34 -0.71 -5.40 1.60
N PHE A 35 0.26 -5.77 2.44
CA PHE A 35 1.68 -5.76 2.08
C PHE A 35 2.23 -7.15 1.76
N SER A 36 1.41 -8.21 1.80
CA SER A 36 1.84 -9.60 1.67
C SER A 36 2.92 -10.00 2.70
N ILE A 37 2.86 -9.40 3.89
CA ILE A 37 3.85 -9.57 4.95
C ILE A 37 3.44 -10.72 5.86
N ASN A 38 4.29 -11.73 6.02
CA ASN A 38 4.08 -12.77 7.02
C ASN A 38 4.71 -12.35 8.36
N LEU A 39 3.92 -11.67 9.20
CA LEU A 39 4.37 -11.16 10.51
C LEU A 39 4.57 -12.25 11.58
N LEU A 40 4.14 -13.49 11.33
CA LEU A 40 4.28 -14.58 12.31
C LEU A 40 5.72 -14.94 12.67
N LYS A 41 6.71 -14.46 11.95
CA LYS A 41 8.12 -14.62 12.29
C LYS A 41 8.63 -13.60 13.31
N PHE A 42 7.79 -12.63 13.71
CA PHE A 42 8.14 -11.55 14.65
C PHE A 42 7.75 -11.83 16.11
N ASP A 43 7.12 -12.96 16.40
CA ASP A 43 6.54 -13.26 17.74
C ASP A 43 7.58 -13.53 18.86
N GLN A 44 8.86 -13.29 18.62
CA GLN A 44 9.87 -13.48 19.68
C GLN A 44 10.70 -12.20 19.89
N THR A 45 10.32 -11.46 20.89
CA THR A 45 10.96 -10.30 21.54
C THR A 45 10.69 -8.90 20.95
N PRO A 46 10.24 -7.95 21.81
CA PRO A 46 10.06 -6.54 21.44
C PRO A 46 11.40 -5.80 21.53
N ASN A 47 12.35 -6.11 20.64
CA ASN A 47 13.59 -5.38 20.54
C ASN A 47 13.54 -4.32 19.44
N LYS A 48 14.28 -3.22 19.66
CA LYS A 48 14.42 -2.07 18.74
C LYS A 48 14.85 -2.43 17.30
N GLU A 49 15.35 -3.65 17.07
CA GLU A 49 15.72 -4.20 15.78
C GLU A 49 14.50 -4.53 14.90
N ASN A 50 13.34 -4.87 15.49
CA ASN A 50 12.14 -5.27 14.77
C ASN A 50 11.55 -4.18 13.85
N ILE A 51 11.86 -2.90 14.11
CA ILE A 51 11.41 -1.77 13.29
C ILE A 51 12.09 -1.76 11.92
N TRP A 52 13.36 -2.14 11.87
CA TRP A 52 14.14 -2.22 10.64
C TRP A 52 13.68 -3.35 9.76
N ASP A 53 13.37 -4.48 10.38
CA ASP A 53 12.83 -5.64 9.69
C ASP A 53 11.52 -5.30 9.00
N PHE A 54 10.69 -4.47 9.62
CA PHE A 54 9.43 -4.02 9.02
C PHE A 54 9.64 -3.20 7.73
N LEU A 55 10.66 -2.35 7.66
CA LEU A 55 10.98 -1.61 6.43
C LEU A 55 11.34 -2.53 5.27
N LEU A 56 12.02 -3.65 5.55
CA LEU A 56 12.35 -4.65 4.53
C LEU A 56 11.07 -5.24 3.90
N TYR A 57 10.04 -5.45 4.72
CA TYR A 57 8.76 -5.98 4.25
C TYR A 57 7.93 -4.97 3.44
N LEU A 58 8.11 -3.67 3.65
CA LEU A 58 7.46 -2.65 2.83
C LEU A 58 8.09 -2.52 1.43
N PHE A 59 9.35 -2.92 1.27
CA PHE A 59 10.07 -2.80 0.01
C PHE A 59 9.36 -3.48 -1.17
N PRO A 60 8.88 -4.75 -1.10
CA PRO A 60 8.17 -5.41 -2.18
C PRO A 60 6.90 -4.65 -2.64
N TYR A 61 6.13 -4.12 -1.71
CA TYR A 61 4.94 -3.33 -2.03
C TYR A 61 5.27 -2.09 -2.86
N PHE A 62 6.22 -1.28 -2.39
CA PHE A 62 6.64 -0.09 -3.13
C PHE A 62 7.35 -0.43 -4.45
N LEU A 63 8.07 -1.55 -4.50
CA LEU A 63 8.70 -2.05 -5.73
C LEU A 63 7.65 -2.41 -6.79
N LYS A 64 6.61 -3.16 -6.44
CA LYS A 64 5.50 -3.50 -7.35
C LYS A 64 4.80 -2.24 -7.85
N LYS A 65 4.47 -1.33 -6.94
CA LYS A 65 3.79 -0.08 -7.27
C LYS A 65 4.62 0.78 -8.22
N ALA A 66 5.91 0.91 -8.00
CA ALA A 66 6.81 1.61 -8.90
C ALA A 66 6.96 0.88 -10.25
N TYR A 67 7.08 -0.44 -10.22
CA TYR A 67 7.23 -1.25 -11.43
C TYR A 67 5.98 -1.24 -12.33
N SER A 68 4.79 -0.99 -11.81
CA SER A 68 3.58 -0.82 -12.65
C SER A 68 3.72 0.30 -13.68
N GLN A 69 4.65 1.25 -13.44
CA GLN A 69 5.02 2.32 -14.38
C GLN A 69 6.20 1.92 -15.31
N GLY A 70 6.70 0.68 -15.21
CA GLY A 70 7.89 0.18 -15.91
C GLY A 70 9.18 0.48 -15.16
N ILE A 71 10.32 -0.04 -15.66
CA ILE A 71 11.64 0.23 -15.06
C ILE A 71 12.07 1.66 -15.41
N TYR A 72 12.47 2.41 -14.39
CA TYR A 72 12.91 3.78 -14.52
C TYR A 72 14.11 3.92 -15.45
N LYS A 73 14.00 4.77 -16.46
CA LYS A 73 15.09 5.16 -17.36
C LYS A 73 15.40 6.64 -17.17
N ALA A 74 16.67 6.98 -17.29
CA ALA A 74 17.12 8.36 -17.29
C ALA A 74 18.09 8.60 -18.44
N TYR A 75 18.11 9.83 -18.91
CA TYR A 75 19.13 10.25 -19.86
C TYR A 75 20.49 10.33 -19.19
N LYS A 76 21.43 9.53 -19.70
CA LYS A 76 22.83 9.54 -19.28
C LYS A 76 23.69 10.14 -20.37
N LYS A 77 24.53 11.08 -19.98
CA LYS A 77 25.57 11.62 -20.84
C LYS A 77 26.72 10.61 -20.89
N GLU A 78 27.03 10.10 -22.05
CA GLU A 78 28.14 9.20 -22.28
C GLU A 78 29.22 9.87 -23.15
N GLU A 79 30.47 9.70 -22.73
CA GLU A 79 31.63 10.20 -23.43
C GLU A 79 32.25 9.07 -24.25
N CYS A 80 32.13 9.17 -25.55
CA CYS A 80 32.61 8.17 -26.50
C CYS A 80 33.86 8.66 -27.25
N ASN A 81 34.70 7.72 -27.73
CA ASN A 81 35.83 7.98 -28.60
C ASN A 81 36.02 6.81 -29.56
N ASP A 82 35.24 6.85 -30.65
CA ASP A 82 35.27 5.82 -31.69
C ASP A 82 35.04 6.46 -33.09
N SER A 83 34.96 5.62 -34.13
CA SER A 83 34.77 6.08 -35.52
C SER A 83 33.29 6.33 -35.87
N ASN A 84 32.33 5.90 -35.02
CA ASN A 84 30.91 6.01 -35.28
C ASN A 84 30.26 7.10 -34.45
N VAL A 85 30.38 8.35 -34.88
CA VAL A 85 29.91 9.52 -34.15
C VAL A 85 28.37 9.55 -34.09
N LYS A 86 27.84 9.46 -32.87
CA LYS A 86 26.38 9.47 -32.59
C LYS A 86 25.90 10.68 -31.80
N GLY A 87 26.73 11.67 -31.58
CA GLY A 87 26.40 12.83 -30.76
C GLY A 87 27.24 14.05 -31.03
N THR A 88 27.26 14.98 -30.08
CA THR A 88 28.02 16.25 -30.22
C THR A 88 29.51 16.01 -30.04
N ILE A 89 30.32 16.44 -31.00
CA ILE A 89 31.79 16.33 -30.92
C ILE A 89 32.31 17.18 -29.77
N ASP A 90 33.13 16.58 -28.93
CA ASP A 90 33.88 17.27 -27.89
C ASP A 90 35.26 17.66 -28.40
N VAL A 91 35.33 18.84 -28.98
CA VAL A 91 36.53 19.35 -29.65
C VAL A 91 37.73 19.34 -28.71
N LYS A 92 37.58 19.76 -27.47
CA LYS A 92 38.67 19.78 -26.50
C LYS A 92 39.24 18.37 -26.25
N ARG A 93 38.38 17.42 -26.01
CA ARG A 93 38.75 16.03 -25.76
C ARG A 93 39.28 15.37 -27.03
N HIS A 94 38.75 15.72 -28.21
CA HIS A 94 39.22 15.23 -29.50
C HIS A 94 40.65 15.66 -29.77
N ILE A 95 40.96 16.95 -29.59
CA ILE A 95 42.35 17.49 -29.73
C ILE A 95 43.32 16.78 -28.78
N LEU A 96 42.92 16.60 -27.53
CA LEU A 96 43.80 15.99 -26.53
C LEU A 96 44.06 14.50 -26.75
N ARG A 97 43.11 13.76 -27.36
CA ARG A 97 43.21 12.29 -27.50
C ARG A 97 43.50 11.78 -28.90
N ASN A 98 43.16 12.55 -29.90
CA ASN A 98 43.17 12.08 -31.29
C ASN A 98 44.02 12.96 -32.22
N ILE A 99 45.01 13.69 -31.70
CA ILE A 99 46.01 14.38 -32.51
C ILE A 99 47.37 13.72 -32.23
N PRO A 100 48.04 13.16 -33.25
CA PRO A 100 47.60 13.02 -34.64
C PRO A 100 46.35 12.14 -34.79
N PHE A 101 45.55 12.37 -35.82
CA PHE A 101 44.27 11.73 -36.05
C PHE A 101 44.40 10.21 -36.21
N THR A 102 43.71 9.45 -35.37
CA THR A 102 43.77 7.98 -35.27
C THR A 102 42.54 7.31 -35.85
N GLY A 103 41.69 8.02 -36.62
CA GLY A 103 40.42 7.49 -37.13
C GLY A 103 39.28 7.49 -36.12
N LYS A 104 39.53 8.00 -34.90
CA LYS A 104 38.53 8.11 -33.82
C LYS A 104 38.16 9.57 -33.56
N ILE A 105 36.91 9.80 -33.18
CA ILE A 105 36.39 11.11 -32.85
C ILE A 105 35.85 11.07 -31.44
N ALA A 106 36.28 12.03 -30.59
CA ALA A 106 35.73 12.18 -29.25
C ALA A 106 34.42 12.95 -29.32
N TYR A 107 33.34 12.35 -28.86
CA TYR A 107 32.00 12.94 -28.87
C TYR A 107 31.25 12.62 -27.58
N THR A 108 30.15 13.30 -27.38
CA THR A 108 29.26 13.08 -26.25
C THR A 108 27.87 12.73 -26.77
N THR A 109 27.32 11.63 -26.32
CA THR A 109 25.93 11.23 -26.61
C THR A 109 25.07 11.30 -25.35
N ARG A 110 23.76 11.35 -25.54
CA ARG A 110 22.78 11.19 -24.47
C ARG A 110 21.93 9.97 -24.78
N GLU A 111 22.08 8.95 -23.97
CA GLU A 111 21.32 7.72 -24.12
C GLU A 111 20.32 7.55 -22.97
N HIS A 112 19.15 6.99 -23.31
CA HIS A 112 18.10 6.68 -22.37
C HIS A 112 18.40 5.32 -21.73
N SER A 113 19.05 5.33 -20.57
CA SER A 113 19.64 4.15 -19.95
C SER A 113 18.96 3.73 -18.68
N TYR A 114 18.91 2.40 -18.44
CA TYR A 114 18.56 1.83 -17.14
C TYR A 114 19.68 2.03 -16.10
N ASN A 115 20.92 2.25 -16.53
CA ASN A 115 22.05 2.51 -15.64
C ASN A 115 22.01 3.96 -15.12
N ASN A 116 21.18 4.20 -14.14
CA ASN A 116 21.01 5.50 -13.47
C ASN A 116 21.04 5.33 -11.94
N ASN A 117 21.20 6.42 -11.24
CA ASN A 117 21.36 6.40 -9.78
C ASN A 117 20.19 5.73 -9.05
N LEU A 118 18.96 5.93 -9.51
CA LEU A 118 17.77 5.37 -8.87
C LEU A 118 17.69 3.86 -9.05
N THR A 119 17.92 3.36 -10.27
CA THR A 119 17.92 1.92 -10.54
C THR A 119 19.06 1.21 -9.79
N GLN A 120 20.23 1.84 -9.69
CA GLN A 120 21.34 1.34 -8.87
C GLN A 120 21.00 1.36 -7.37
N LEU A 121 20.26 2.38 -6.87
CA LEU A 121 19.80 2.40 -5.48
C LEU A 121 18.90 1.21 -5.17
N ILE A 122 17.94 0.92 -6.05
CA ILE A 122 17.04 -0.24 -5.92
C ILE A 122 17.86 -1.55 -5.94
N ARG A 123 18.84 -1.67 -6.84
CA ARG A 123 19.73 -2.84 -6.89
C ARG A 123 20.51 -3.03 -5.59
N HIS A 124 21.13 -1.98 -5.05
CA HIS A 124 21.81 -2.05 -3.76
C HIS A 124 20.88 -2.45 -2.62
N THR A 125 19.63 -1.98 -2.65
CA THR A 125 18.62 -2.35 -1.65
C THR A 125 18.26 -3.84 -1.75
N ILE A 126 18.06 -4.36 -2.96
CA ILE A 126 17.82 -5.80 -3.19
C ILE A 126 18.97 -6.63 -2.62
N GLU A 127 20.21 -6.29 -2.95
CA GLU A 127 21.36 -7.05 -2.46
C GLU A 127 21.50 -6.93 -0.92
N HIS A 128 21.22 -5.77 -0.35
CA HIS A 128 21.23 -5.59 1.09
C HIS A 128 20.15 -6.44 1.79
N ILE A 129 18.93 -6.47 1.23
CA ILE A 129 17.85 -7.33 1.77
C ILE A 129 18.23 -8.81 1.70
N LYS A 130 18.90 -9.26 0.63
CA LYS A 130 19.36 -10.67 0.51
C LYS A 130 20.33 -11.07 1.62
N THR A 131 21.14 -10.16 2.12
CA THR A 131 22.10 -10.45 3.21
C THR A 131 21.43 -10.52 4.59
N HIS A 132 20.17 -10.06 4.70
CA HIS A 132 19.44 -10.12 5.96
C HIS A 132 18.89 -11.53 6.23
N PRO A 133 18.89 -12.04 7.49
CA PRO A 133 18.44 -13.40 7.82
C PRO A 133 17.03 -13.75 7.30
N PHE A 134 16.13 -12.77 7.26
CA PHE A 134 14.76 -12.94 6.75
C PHE A 134 14.58 -12.43 5.31
N GLY A 135 15.59 -11.83 4.72
CA GLY A 135 15.49 -11.10 3.46
C GLY A 135 15.14 -11.97 2.25
N SER A 136 15.66 -13.20 2.20
CA SER A 136 15.34 -14.14 1.12
C SER A 136 13.83 -14.46 1.10
N GLY A 137 13.21 -14.66 2.27
CA GLY A 137 11.77 -14.88 2.39
C GLY A 137 10.94 -13.68 1.93
N VAL A 138 11.40 -12.46 2.22
CA VAL A 138 10.73 -11.22 1.79
C VAL A 138 10.74 -11.07 0.27
N LEU A 139 11.88 -11.32 -0.36
CA LEU A 139 12.06 -11.14 -1.81
C LEU A 139 11.44 -12.28 -2.65
N THR A 140 11.15 -13.43 -2.05
CA THR A 140 10.59 -14.61 -2.73
C THR A 140 9.15 -14.92 -2.35
N SER A 141 8.55 -14.14 -1.44
CA SER A 141 7.19 -14.37 -0.93
C SER A 141 6.10 -14.34 -1.99
N ASP A 142 6.34 -13.63 -3.09
CA ASP A 142 5.41 -13.41 -4.18
C ASP A 142 6.14 -13.64 -5.52
N SER A 143 5.52 -14.40 -6.43
CA SER A 143 6.07 -14.69 -7.76
C SER A 143 6.30 -13.43 -8.58
N GLU A 144 5.37 -12.48 -8.52
CA GLU A 144 5.48 -11.19 -9.22
C GLU A 144 6.68 -10.37 -8.72
N VAL A 145 6.87 -10.30 -7.40
CA VAL A 145 8.03 -9.61 -6.80
C VAL A 145 9.34 -10.25 -7.26
N ARG A 146 9.41 -11.57 -7.27
CA ARG A 146 10.59 -12.32 -7.74
C ARG A 146 10.92 -11.99 -9.20
N ASP A 147 9.90 -11.93 -10.05
CA ASP A 147 10.08 -11.61 -11.48
C ASP A 147 10.56 -10.17 -11.68
N ILE A 148 10.00 -9.22 -10.94
CA ILE A 148 10.43 -7.81 -10.94
C ILE A 148 11.89 -7.70 -10.49
N ILE A 149 12.26 -8.36 -9.40
CA ILE A 149 13.64 -8.38 -8.89
C ILE A 149 14.60 -8.95 -9.93
N SER A 150 14.23 -10.05 -10.58
CA SER A 150 15.04 -10.66 -11.63
C SER A 150 15.29 -9.70 -12.79
N LYS A 151 14.29 -8.92 -13.19
CA LYS A 151 14.42 -7.87 -14.23
C LYS A 151 15.33 -6.73 -13.77
N PHE A 152 15.22 -6.25 -12.53
CA PHE A 152 16.15 -5.23 -12.02
C PHE A 152 17.59 -5.75 -11.95
N ILE A 153 17.78 -6.99 -11.55
CA ILE A 153 19.09 -7.64 -11.55
C ILE A 153 19.65 -7.71 -12.98
N PHE A 154 18.86 -8.18 -13.93
CA PHE A 154 19.26 -8.31 -15.33
C PHE A 154 19.69 -6.97 -15.96
N VAL A 155 18.89 -5.91 -15.79
CA VAL A 155 19.21 -4.60 -16.40
C VAL A 155 20.39 -3.88 -15.74
N THR A 156 20.79 -4.28 -14.53
CA THR A 156 21.90 -3.68 -13.79
C THR A 156 23.13 -4.54 -13.71
N ASP A 157 23.10 -5.77 -14.22
CA ASP A 157 24.14 -6.78 -14.02
C ASP A 157 25.54 -6.28 -14.43
N LYS A 158 25.66 -5.76 -15.64
CA LYS A 158 26.95 -5.26 -16.18
C LYS A 158 27.45 -3.97 -15.52
N THR A 159 26.63 -3.28 -14.73
CA THR A 159 26.91 -1.94 -14.22
C THR A 159 26.91 -1.87 -12.71
N TYR A 160 26.44 -2.92 -12.04
CA TYR A 160 26.41 -2.99 -10.59
C TYR A 160 27.81 -3.14 -10.00
N ASN A 161 28.12 -2.30 -9.01
CA ASN A 161 29.35 -2.37 -8.24
C ASN A 161 29.04 -2.21 -6.74
N SER A 162 29.24 -3.27 -5.96
CA SER A 162 28.96 -3.31 -4.53
C SER A 162 29.68 -2.18 -3.74
N ASN A 163 30.85 -1.79 -4.18
CA ASN A 163 31.66 -0.74 -3.52
C ASN A 163 31.09 0.68 -3.76
N SER A 164 30.17 0.85 -4.70
CA SER A 164 29.57 2.14 -5.02
C SER A 164 28.41 2.55 -4.09
N LYS A 165 28.03 1.72 -3.11
CA LYS A 165 26.84 1.92 -2.24
C LYS A 165 26.75 3.35 -1.69
N GLN A 166 27.82 3.86 -1.07
CA GLN A 166 27.81 5.20 -0.45
C GLN A 166 27.63 6.32 -1.49
N LYS A 167 28.27 6.20 -2.65
CA LYS A 167 28.13 7.15 -3.76
C LYS A 167 26.69 7.18 -4.28
N ILE A 168 26.08 6.01 -4.42
CA ILE A 168 24.68 5.86 -4.90
C ILE A 168 23.72 6.45 -3.87
N ILE A 169 23.89 6.19 -2.57
CA ILE A 169 23.07 6.79 -1.51
C ILE A 169 23.13 8.33 -1.60
N THR A 170 24.35 8.90 -1.66
CA THR A 170 24.55 10.35 -1.71
C THR A 170 23.89 10.97 -2.96
N SER A 171 23.99 10.30 -4.12
CA SER A 171 23.40 10.77 -5.38
C SER A 171 21.86 10.74 -5.38
N ASN A 172 21.25 9.98 -4.47
CA ASN A 172 19.79 9.85 -4.37
C ASN A 172 19.17 10.63 -3.20
N LEU A 173 19.90 11.52 -2.53
CA LEU A 173 19.35 12.32 -1.43
C LEU A 173 18.27 13.30 -1.87
N LYS A 174 18.34 13.77 -3.11
CA LYS A 174 17.27 14.59 -3.69
C LYS A 174 16.15 13.68 -4.20
N PRO A 175 14.89 13.98 -3.86
CA PRO A 175 13.76 13.21 -4.36
C PRO A 175 13.72 13.22 -5.88
N VAL A 176 13.40 12.06 -6.48
CA VAL A 176 13.11 11.97 -7.89
C VAL A 176 11.76 12.62 -8.16
N THR A 177 11.75 13.58 -9.08
CA THR A 177 10.55 14.22 -9.61
C THR A 177 10.46 13.89 -11.09
N HIS A 178 9.48 13.09 -11.48
CA HIS A 178 9.24 12.73 -12.88
C HIS A 178 7.74 12.68 -13.15
N PRO A 179 7.23 13.33 -14.22
CA PRO A 179 5.79 13.41 -14.49
C PRO A 179 5.13 12.03 -14.63
N TYR A 180 5.83 11.06 -15.20
CA TYR A 180 5.32 9.70 -15.42
C TYR A 180 5.67 8.74 -14.28
N PHE A 181 6.93 8.73 -13.79
CA PHE A 181 7.42 7.80 -12.80
C PHE A 181 7.20 8.30 -11.36
N THR A 182 5.97 8.60 -11.00
CA THR A 182 5.59 9.22 -9.71
C THR A 182 5.80 8.30 -8.52
N GLU A 183 5.57 6.99 -8.68
CA GLU A 183 5.67 6.00 -7.61
C GLU A 183 7.13 5.73 -7.18
N TYR A 184 8.07 6.02 -8.05
CA TYR A 184 9.50 5.85 -7.74
C TYR A 184 10.00 6.78 -6.63
N SER A 185 9.34 7.90 -6.36
CA SER A 185 9.70 8.79 -5.24
C SER A 185 9.49 8.12 -3.88
N ALA A 186 8.39 7.38 -3.72
CA ALA A 186 8.12 6.62 -2.49
C ALA A 186 9.10 5.44 -2.33
N LEU A 187 9.35 4.69 -3.41
CA LEU A 187 10.33 3.61 -3.43
C LEU A 187 11.73 4.12 -3.10
N GLN A 188 12.17 5.26 -3.66
CA GLN A 188 13.46 5.88 -3.36
C GLN A 188 13.62 6.16 -1.86
N LYS A 189 12.59 6.72 -1.21
CA LYS A 189 12.60 7.01 0.23
C LYS A 189 12.78 5.73 1.06
N ILE A 190 12.07 4.66 0.73
CA ILE A 190 12.19 3.36 1.42
C ILE A 190 13.59 2.78 1.21
N CYS A 191 14.11 2.76 -0.02
CA CYS A 191 15.46 2.27 -0.31
C CYS A 191 16.54 3.02 0.50
N LEU A 192 16.45 4.34 0.54
CA LEU A 192 17.40 5.16 1.32
C LEU A 192 17.35 4.81 2.81
N LYS A 193 16.16 4.66 3.38
CA LYS A 193 15.99 4.28 4.78
C LYS A 193 16.61 2.91 5.07
N ILE A 194 16.32 1.92 4.22
CA ILE A 194 16.89 0.57 4.36
C ILE A 194 18.44 0.60 4.29
N LEU A 195 19.01 1.26 3.28
CA LEU A 195 20.45 1.25 3.04
C LEU A 195 21.25 2.06 4.06
N ARG A 196 20.66 3.09 4.66
CA ARG A 196 21.30 3.96 5.66
C ARG A 196 21.12 3.44 7.08
N HIS A 197 20.39 2.35 7.28
CA HIS A 197 19.98 1.87 8.60
C HIS A 197 19.40 2.99 9.48
N GLU A 198 18.73 3.95 8.84
CA GLU A 198 18.15 5.08 9.57
C GLU A 198 16.84 4.66 10.22
N LYS A 199 16.75 4.90 11.52
CA LYS A 199 15.46 4.91 12.21
C LYS A 199 14.55 5.88 11.46
N ILE A 200 13.27 5.53 11.33
CA ILE A 200 12.28 6.45 10.78
C ILE A 200 12.19 7.63 11.75
N THR A 201 12.90 8.71 11.45
CA THR A 201 12.94 9.88 12.32
C THR A 201 12.18 11.03 11.67
N PHE A 202 11.37 11.72 12.47
CA PHE A 202 10.65 12.92 12.10
C PHE A 202 11.18 14.07 12.98
N GLY A 203 11.42 15.26 12.40
CA GLY A 203 11.83 16.45 13.12
C GLY A 203 13.30 16.86 12.94
N ASN A 204 13.66 18.04 13.48
CA ASN A 204 15.00 18.61 13.43
C ASN A 204 15.95 18.01 14.48
N ASN A 205 17.25 18.22 14.31
CA ASN A 205 18.36 17.51 15.01
C ASN A 205 18.30 17.44 16.55
N LYS A 206 17.52 18.26 17.25
CA LYS A 206 17.42 18.24 18.72
C LYS A 206 16.21 17.45 19.25
N ASP A 207 15.19 17.20 18.41
CA ASP A 207 13.93 16.57 18.79
C ASP A 207 13.55 15.47 17.81
N LYS A 208 14.43 14.47 17.63
CA LYS A 208 14.16 13.35 16.72
C LYS A 208 13.06 12.46 17.31
N VAL A 209 11.94 12.39 16.61
CA VAL A 209 10.89 11.43 16.84
C VAL A 209 11.10 10.27 15.86
N TYR A 210 11.07 9.05 16.36
CA TYR A 210 11.13 7.84 15.54
C TYR A 210 9.80 7.09 15.63
N GLY A 211 9.44 6.39 14.58
CA GLY A 211 8.21 5.60 14.62
C GLY A 211 7.67 5.24 13.25
N LEU A 212 6.64 4.44 13.27
CA LEU A 212 5.88 4.06 12.11
C LEU A 212 4.39 4.14 12.46
N LEU A 213 3.70 5.03 11.80
CA LEU A 213 2.26 5.21 11.95
C LEU A 213 1.56 4.90 10.64
N PHE A 214 0.55 4.07 10.73
CA PHE A 214 -0.40 3.82 9.66
C PHE A 214 -1.68 4.63 9.89
N ASP A 215 -2.15 5.28 8.83
CA ASP A 215 -3.51 5.77 8.79
C ASP A 215 -4.45 4.56 8.79
N GLY A 216 -5.23 4.41 9.87
CA GLY A 216 -6.12 3.26 10.03
C GLY A 216 -7.26 3.23 9.01
N ALA A 217 -7.73 4.38 8.55
CA ALA A 217 -8.74 4.46 7.52
C ALA A 217 -8.19 3.99 6.17
N TRP A 218 -7.02 4.51 5.78
CA TRP A 218 -6.34 4.07 4.56
C TRP A 218 -6.01 2.57 4.57
N LEU A 219 -5.49 2.05 5.69
CA LEU A 219 -5.16 0.63 5.79
C LEU A 219 -6.42 -0.26 5.70
N TRP A 220 -7.54 0.22 6.22
CA TRP A 220 -8.83 -0.44 6.10
C TRP A 220 -9.34 -0.46 4.65
N GLU A 221 -9.27 0.67 3.94
CA GLU A 221 -9.62 0.78 2.52
C GLU A 221 -8.79 -0.19 1.66
N GLU A 222 -7.45 -0.19 1.82
CA GLU A 222 -6.56 -1.10 1.10
C GLU A 222 -6.79 -2.57 1.45
N TYR A 223 -7.07 -2.88 2.72
CA TYR A 223 -7.43 -4.23 3.14
C TYR A 223 -8.71 -4.71 2.44
N LEU A 224 -9.76 -3.89 2.43
CA LEU A 224 -10.99 -4.21 1.72
C LEU A 224 -10.76 -4.36 0.21
N ASN A 225 -9.88 -3.57 -0.37
CA ASN A 225 -9.50 -3.74 -1.77
C ASN A 225 -8.90 -5.13 -2.04
N THR A 226 -8.11 -5.69 -1.13
CA THR A 226 -7.61 -7.08 -1.30
C THR A 226 -8.74 -8.11 -1.39
N ILE A 227 -9.88 -7.85 -0.73
CA ILE A 227 -11.05 -8.73 -0.71
C ILE A 227 -11.93 -8.51 -1.94
N LEU A 228 -12.12 -7.25 -2.36
CA LEU A 228 -13.14 -6.84 -3.33
C LEU A 228 -12.61 -6.64 -4.76
N LYS A 229 -11.30 -6.63 -4.97
CA LYS A 229 -10.63 -6.29 -6.25
C LYS A 229 -11.10 -7.09 -7.46
N GLU A 230 -11.67 -8.26 -7.29
CA GLU A 230 -12.19 -9.07 -8.39
C GLU A 230 -13.44 -8.44 -9.03
N LYS A 231 -14.33 -7.89 -8.20
CA LYS A 231 -15.63 -7.34 -8.60
C LYS A 231 -15.68 -5.81 -8.64
N PHE A 232 -14.80 -5.15 -7.90
CA PHE A 232 -14.79 -3.70 -7.76
C PHE A 232 -13.47 -3.09 -8.22
N ILE A 233 -13.56 -1.89 -8.75
CA ILE A 233 -12.45 -0.98 -8.97
C ILE A 233 -12.29 -0.18 -7.68
N HIS A 234 -11.06 -0.08 -7.18
CA HIS A 234 -10.69 0.82 -6.08
C HIS A 234 -9.91 2.01 -6.68
N PRO A 235 -10.55 3.18 -6.84
CA PRO A 235 -9.87 4.35 -7.41
C PRO A 235 -8.77 4.83 -6.47
N GLU A 236 -7.57 5.11 -7.01
CA GLU A 236 -6.47 5.72 -6.23
C GLU A 236 -6.75 7.21 -5.94
N ASN A 237 -7.66 7.49 -5.04
CA ASN A 237 -8.17 8.82 -4.75
C ASN A 237 -7.08 9.81 -4.27
N LYS A 238 -6.05 9.31 -3.56
CA LYS A 238 -4.95 10.14 -3.03
C LYS A 238 -4.00 10.67 -4.10
N THR A 239 -3.95 10.06 -5.28
CA THR A 239 -3.06 10.48 -6.38
C THR A 239 -3.72 11.45 -7.35
N GLY A 240 -5.03 11.66 -7.24
CA GLY A 240 -5.80 12.52 -8.15
C GLY A 240 -5.97 11.98 -9.58
N LYS A 241 -5.40 10.80 -9.89
CA LYS A 241 -5.42 10.21 -11.25
C LYS A 241 -6.80 9.74 -11.70
N HIS A 242 -7.67 9.38 -10.77
CA HIS A 242 -9.03 8.88 -11.05
C HIS A 242 -10.09 9.81 -10.45
N ARG A 243 -9.91 11.10 -10.71
CA ARG A 243 -10.83 12.13 -10.24
C ARG A 243 -12.17 12.01 -10.97
N HIS A 244 -13.23 11.73 -10.23
CA HIS A 244 -14.60 11.83 -10.73
C HIS A 244 -15.18 13.19 -10.33
N LEU A 245 -15.96 13.80 -11.24
CA LEU A 245 -16.67 15.04 -10.96
C LEU A 245 -18.15 14.75 -10.72
N LEU A 246 -18.72 15.38 -9.71
CA LEU A 246 -20.16 15.32 -9.43
C LEU A 246 -20.95 16.14 -10.45
N PHE A 247 -20.45 17.32 -10.79
CA PHE A 247 -20.99 18.22 -11.80
C PHE A 247 -20.03 18.28 -13.00
N GLU A 248 -20.46 18.84 -14.12
CA GLU A 248 -19.65 18.86 -15.35
C GLU A 248 -18.24 19.42 -15.17
N ASN A 249 -18.08 20.51 -14.38
CA ASN A 249 -16.81 21.22 -14.29
C ASN A 249 -16.27 21.38 -12.87
N PHE A 250 -17.01 20.96 -11.84
CA PHE A 250 -16.59 21.17 -10.46
C PHE A 250 -17.08 20.07 -9.51
N GLN A 251 -16.65 20.13 -8.26
CA GLN A 251 -16.92 19.21 -7.16
C GLN A 251 -16.43 17.79 -7.41
N SER A 252 -15.21 17.52 -6.99
CA SER A 252 -14.64 16.18 -7.04
C SER A 252 -15.30 15.26 -6.02
N ILE A 253 -15.54 14.02 -6.44
CA ILE A 253 -16.04 12.93 -5.60
C ILE A 253 -15.05 11.76 -5.62
N TYR A 254 -15.01 11.02 -4.53
CA TYR A 254 -14.01 9.98 -4.29
C TYR A 254 -14.67 8.74 -3.68
N PRO A 255 -15.42 7.94 -4.45
CA PRO A 255 -15.90 6.65 -3.96
C PRO A 255 -14.73 5.70 -3.77
N ASP A 256 -14.79 4.87 -2.73
CA ASP A 256 -13.72 3.90 -2.46
C ASP A 256 -13.85 2.67 -3.35
N PHE A 257 -15.08 2.31 -3.73
CA PHE A 257 -15.35 1.13 -4.56
C PHE A 257 -16.42 1.41 -5.61
N ILE A 258 -16.16 0.98 -6.85
CA ILE A 258 -17.11 1.05 -7.97
C ILE A 258 -17.13 -0.33 -8.63
N SER A 259 -18.32 -0.94 -8.81
CA SER A 259 -18.41 -2.26 -9.46
C SER A 259 -17.92 -2.23 -10.90
N LYS A 260 -17.27 -3.31 -11.34
CA LYS A 260 -16.79 -3.48 -12.72
C LYS A 260 -17.92 -3.80 -13.69
N GLU A 261 -18.93 -4.51 -13.21
CA GLU A 261 -20.06 -5.04 -13.98
C GLU A 261 -21.34 -4.27 -13.67
N GLU A 262 -22.33 -4.41 -14.56
CA GLU A 262 -23.70 -3.94 -14.34
C GLU A 262 -24.56 -5.02 -13.63
N PRO A 263 -25.54 -4.63 -12.79
CA PRO A 263 -25.86 -3.24 -12.41
C PRO A 263 -24.78 -2.62 -11.56
N LYS A 264 -24.53 -1.33 -11.75
CA LYS A 264 -23.52 -0.61 -10.96
C LYS A 264 -23.83 -0.66 -9.47
N SER A 265 -22.80 -0.86 -8.67
CA SER A 265 -22.80 -0.70 -7.22
C SER A 265 -21.65 0.19 -6.80
N VAL A 266 -21.91 1.12 -5.88
CA VAL A 266 -20.91 2.08 -5.40
C VAL A 266 -20.82 2.01 -3.89
N GLY A 267 -19.60 2.01 -3.36
CA GLY A 267 -19.40 1.87 -1.93
C GLY A 267 -18.29 2.73 -1.34
N ASP A 268 -18.36 2.87 -0.04
CA ASP A 268 -17.42 3.65 0.76
C ASP A 268 -17.01 2.84 2.00
N ALA A 269 -15.71 2.86 2.31
CA ALA A 269 -15.15 2.19 3.48
C ALA A 269 -15.03 3.18 4.64
N LYS A 270 -15.46 2.78 5.83
CA LYS A 270 -15.38 3.63 7.01
C LYS A 270 -14.75 2.89 8.18
N TYR A 271 -13.66 3.42 8.70
CA TYR A 271 -13.00 2.89 9.90
C TYR A 271 -13.62 3.42 11.21
N ILE A 272 -14.92 3.71 11.21
CA ILE A 272 -15.67 4.16 12.37
C ILE A 272 -16.85 3.20 12.63
N PRO A 273 -17.31 3.05 13.88
CA PRO A 273 -18.51 2.26 14.17
C PRO A 273 -19.75 2.94 13.58
N LEU A 274 -20.47 2.23 12.71
CA LEU A 274 -21.73 2.69 12.11
C LEU A 274 -22.94 1.91 12.63
N ASP A 275 -22.74 0.94 13.53
CA ASP A 275 -23.76 0.03 14.06
C ASP A 275 -24.58 0.61 15.22
N ARG A 276 -24.11 1.71 15.83
CA ARG A 276 -24.83 2.37 16.94
C ARG A 276 -25.90 3.28 16.36
N GLN A 277 -27.15 3.11 16.83
CA GLN A 277 -28.19 4.12 16.68
C GLN A 277 -27.74 5.35 17.48
N GLN A 278 -27.29 6.38 16.78
CA GLN A 278 -26.75 7.56 17.41
C GLN A 278 -27.92 8.47 17.79
N THR A 279 -28.25 8.50 19.06
CA THR A 279 -29.06 9.54 19.69
C THR A 279 -28.36 10.89 19.51
N TYR A 280 -29.15 11.91 19.20
CA TYR A 280 -28.84 13.34 19.03
C TYR A 280 -27.48 13.80 19.62
N SER A 281 -26.40 13.67 18.88
CA SER A 281 -25.09 14.19 19.23
C SER A 281 -24.32 14.54 17.95
N GLU A 282 -23.20 15.24 18.06
CA GLU A 282 -22.30 15.59 16.94
C GLU A 282 -21.95 14.41 16.01
N ASN A 283 -22.05 13.19 16.51
CA ASN A 283 -21.84 11.98 15.73
C ASN A 283 -22.99 11.68 14.75
N SER A 284 -24.21 12.19 14.99
CA SER A 284 -25.36 11.99 14.08
C SER A 284 -25.19 12.76 12.77
N GLU A 285 -24.61 13.96 12.82
CA GLU A 285 -24.33 14.76 11.62
C GLU A 285 -23.29 14.11 10.73
N LYS A 286 -22.24 13.51 11.33
CA LYS A 286 -21.21 12.77 10.58
C LYS A 286 -21.79 11.52 9.89
N ALA A 287 -22.65 10.77 10.59
CA ALA A 287 -23.31 9.61 10.01
C ALA A 287 -24.25 10.00 8.86
N THR A 288 -25.03 11.07 9.05
CA THR A 288 -25.92 11.63 8.04
C THR A 288 -25.16 12.09 6.79
N SER A 289 -24.03 12.78 6.99
CA SER A 289 -23.14 13.20 5.90
C SER A 289 -22.61 12.01 5.09
N ILE A 290 -22.32 10.87 5.73
CA ILE A 290 -21.86 9.66 5.05
C ILE A 290 -22.97 9.10 4.13
N TYR A 291 -24.21 9.05 4.60
CA TYR A 291 -25.35 8.62 3.78
C TYR A 291 -25.57 9.52 2.57
N TYR A 292 -25.60 10.83 2.76
CA TYR A 292 -25.76 11.80 1.66
C TYR A 292 -24.63 11.67 0.64
N LYS A 293 -23.40 11.52 1.09
CA LYS A 293 -22.24 11.30 0.23
C LYS A 293 -22.39 10.05 -0.61
N THR A 294 -22.81 8.93 -0.01
CA THR A 294 -22.98 7.67 -0.71
C THR A 294 -24.15 7.74 -1.72
N ILE A 295 -25.26 8.39 -1.36
CA ILE A 295 -26.40 8.63 -2.27
C ILE A 295 -25.96 9.51 -3.45
N ALA A 296 -25.15 10.54 -3.22
CA ALA A 296 -24.60 11.36 -4.31
C ALA A 296 -23.70 10.54 -5.25
N TYR A 297 -22.95 9.58 -4.73
CA TYR A 297 -22.19 8.63 -5.56
C TYR A 297 -23.12 7.74 -6.36
N MET A 298 -24.15 7.15 -5.73
CA MET A 298 -25.15 6.33 -6.42
C MET A 298 -25.77 7.10 -7.60
N TYR A 299 -26.21 8.33 -7.35
CA TYR A 299 -26.77 9.19 -8.39
C TYR A 299 -25.79 9.43 -9.53
N ARG A 300 -24.53 9.82 -9.21
CA ARG A 300 -23.50 10.12 -10.21
C ARG A 300 -23.13 8.94 -11.11
N PHE A 301 -23.17 7.72 -10.58
CA PHE A 301 -22.84 6.48 -11.31
C PHE A 301 -24.08 5.74 -11.81
N SER A 302 -25.25 6.34 -11.76
CA SER A 302 -26.54 5.72 -12.15
C SER A 302 -26.73 4.35 -11.48
N SER A 303 -26.37 4.27 -10.21
CA SER A 303 -26.40 3.05 -9.41
C SER A 303 -27.60 3.03 -8.48
N ASN A 304 -28.38 1.94 -8.52
CA ASN A 304 -29.45 1.70 -7.55
C ASN A 304 -28.92 1.00 -6.28
N ASN A 305 -27.64 0.62 -6.24
CA ASN A 305 -27.06 -0.12 -5.13
C ASN A 305 -25.87 0.65 -4.52
N GLY A 306 -26.02 1.13 -3.29
CA GLY A 306 -24.97 1.69 -2.48
C GLY A 306 -24.56 0.76 -1.35
N PHE A 307 -23.31 0.84 -0.88
CA PHE A 307 -22.90 0.12 0.32
C PHE A 307 -21.87 0.88 1.16
N LEU A 308 -21.94 0.64 2.47
CA LEU A 308 -20.99 1.14 3.46
C LEU A 308 -20.42 -0.05 4.21
N ILE A 309 -19.08 -0.15 4.27
CA ILE A 309 -18.40 -1.24 4.99
C ILE A 309 -17.58 -0.66 6.14
N PHE A 310 -17.78 -1.22 7.33
CA PHE A 310 -17.04 -0.82 8.54
C PHE A 310 -16.63 -2.05 9.36
N PRO A 311 -15.54 -1.98 10.15
CA PRO A 311 -15.16 -3.08 11.03
C PRO A 311 -16.01 -3.05 12.30
N LYS A 312 -16.54 -4.22 12.69
CA LYS A 312 -17.34 -4.44 13.89
C LYS A 312 -16.77 -5.57 14.72
N GLN A 313 -16.85 -5.49 16.03
CA GLN A 313 -16.34 -6.51 16.93
C GLN A 313 -17.24 -7.76 16.92
N ASP A 314 -16.64 -8.94 16.82
CA ASP A 314 -17.15 -10.30 16.98
C ASP A 314 -18.30 -10.75 16.06
N LEU A 315 -19.26 -9.91 15.75
CA LEU A 315 -20.44 -10.30 14.98
C LEU A 315 -20.60 -9.47 13.71
N SER A 316 -20.80 -10.15 12.59
CA SER A 316 -21.16 -9.49 11.32
C SER A 316 -22.49 -8.74 11.45
N PHE A 317 -22.60 -7.64 10.73
CA PHE A 317 -23.79 -6.79 10.75
C PHE A 317 -24.19 -6.52 9.31
N PHE A 318 -25.43 -6.84 9.00
CA PHE A 318 -25.99 -6.66 7.65
C PHE A 318 -27.35 -5.97 7.74
N GLU A 319 -27.44 -4.80 7.15
CA GLU A 319 -28.67 -4.01 7.13
C GLU A 319 -28.85 -3.38 5.75
N THR A 320 -30.06 -3.41 5.22
CA THR A 320 -30.40 -2.81 3.93
C THR A 320 -31.50 -1.78 4.11
N TYR A 321 -31.23 -0.56 3.67
CA TYR A 321 -32.17 0.54 3.67
C TYR A 321 -32.69 0.80 2.26
N ARG A 322 -33.99 0.95 2.08
CA ARG A 322 -34.57 1.45 0.85
C ARG A 322 -34.63 2.96 0.87
N ILE A 323 -34.21 3.60 -0.20
CA ILE A 323 -34.34 5.03 -0.37
C ILE A 323 -35.79 5.31 -0.76
N LYS A 324 -36.49 6.11 0.05
CA LYS A 324 -37.93 6.37 -0.09
C LYS A 324 -38.26 6.87 -1.51
N GLU A 325 -39.33 6.31 -2.09
CA GLU A 325 -39.84 6.69 -3.42
C GLU A 325 -38.86 6.46 -4.59
N THR A 326 -37.89 5.56 -4.41
CA THR A 326 -36.91 5.17 -5.44
C THR A 326 -36.69 3.66 -5.43
N ASP A 327 -36.01 3.15 -6.47
CA ASP A 327 -35.52 1.75 -6.50
C ASP A 327 -34.15 1.61 -5.81
N GLY A 328 -33.65 2.69 -5.21
CA GLY A 328 -32.33 2.73 -4.59
C GLY A 328 -32.28 1.97 -3.26
N THR A 329 -31.20 1.23 -3.06
CA THR A 329 -30.88 0.54 -1.81
C THR A 329 -29.50 0.91 -1.29
N LEU A 330 -29.37 1.06 0.03
CA LEU A 330 -28.10 1.28 0.71
C LEU A 330 -27.86 0.15 1.69
N LYS A 331 -26.82 -0.65 1.44
CA LYS A 331 -26.39 -1.74 2.33
C LYS A 331 -25.39 -1.20 3.33
N LYS A 332 -25.59 -1.47 4.60
CA LYS A 332 -24.71 -1.16 5.70
C LYS A 332 -24.13 -2.44 6.27
N ILE A 333 -22.82 -2.62 6.17
CA ILE A 333 -22.15 -3.89 6.37
C ILE A 333 -21.05 -3.74 7.41
N GLY A 334 -21.20 -4.41 8.54
CA GLY A 334 -20.18 -4.55 9.56
C GLY A 334 -19.42 -5.86 9.37
N LEU A 335 -18.16 -5.81 8.95
CA LEU A 335 -17.30 -7.00 8.90
C LEU A 335 -16.88 -7.40 10.31
N ALA A 336 -17.18 -8.62 10.73
CA ALA A 336 -16.81 -9.12 12.04
C ALA A 336 -15.29 -9.24 12.20
N ILE A 337 -14.76 -8.60 13.22
CA ILE A 337 -13.36 -8.66 13.65
C ILE A 337 -13.31 -9.49 14.92
N PRO A 338 -12.73 -10.72 14.91
CA PRO A 338 -12.69 -11.58 16.08
C PRO A 338 -11.88 -10.95 17.22
N HIS A 339 -12.41 -10.95 18.43
CA HIS A 339 -11.72 -10.43 19.61
C HIS A 339 -11.30 -11.53 20.60
N THR A 340 -12.00 -12.67 20.58
CA THR A 340 -11.86 -13.74 21.58
C THR A 340 -10.91 -14.87 21.18
N THR A 341 -10.26 -14.81 20.01
CA THR A 341 -9.36 -15.88 19.54
C THR A 341 -8.10 -16.00 20.39
N GLU A 342 -7.66 -17.22 20.63
CA GLU A 342 -6.49 -17.50 21.48
C GLU A 342 -5.17 -17.22 20.77
N ASN A 343 -5.12 -17.47 19.46
CA ASN A 343 -3.91 -17.32 18.66
C ASN A 343 -4.18 -16.77 17.27
N PHE A 344 -3.14 -16.24 16.62
CA PHE A 344 -3.25 -15.60 15.31
C PHE A 344 -3.69 -16.56 14.20
N LYS A 345 -3.36 -17.85 14.29
CA LYS A 345 -3.76 -18.84 13.27
C LYS A 345 -5.28 -19.09 13.27
N GLU A 346 -5.86 -19.13 14.47
CA GLU A 346 -7.32 -19.21 14.63
C GLU A 346 -7.98 -17.92 14.16
N TYR A 347 -7.41 -16.76 14.53
CA TYR A 347 -7.84 -15.46 14.06
C TYR A 347 -7.92 -15.40 12.52
N MET A 348 -6.88 -15.83 11.82
CA MET A 348 -6.86 -15.85 10.35
C MET A 348 -7.95 -16.76 9.76
N LYS A 349 -8.23 -17.92 10.37
CA LYS A 349 -9.29 -18.83 9.91
C LYS A 349 -10.66 -18.16 10.03
N THR A 350 -10.95 -17.54 11.17
CA THR A 350 -12.21 -16.84 11.41
C THR A 350 -12.37 -15.64 10.47
N MET A 351 -11.32 -14.85 10.30
CA MET A 351 -11.34 -13.73 9.35
C MET A 351 -11.62 -14.18 7.91
N ASN A 352 -11.04 -15.29 7.46
CA ASN A 352 -11.31 -15.81 6.11
C ASN A 352 -12.79 -16.20 5.93
N VAL A 353 -13.43 -16.74 6.96
CA VAL A 353 -14.88 -17.04 6.91
C VAL A 353 -15.68 -15.74 6.83
N ASN A 354 -15.37 -14.76 7.67
CA ASN A 354 -16.07 -13.47 7.68
C ASN A 354 -15.90 -12.69 6.35
N GLU A 355 -14.72 -12.80 5.73
CA GLU A 355 -14.46 -12.24 4.39
C GLU A 355 -15.30 -12.93 3.30
N GLN A 356 -15.50 -14.24 3.39
CA GLN A 356 -16.37 -14.98 2.46
C GLN A 356 -17.84 -14.57 2.61
N GLU A 357 -18.32 -14.41 3.85
CA GLU A 357 -19.68 -13.91 4.13
C GLU A 357 -19.88 -12.51 3.53
N LEU A 358 -18.91 -11.61 3.71
CA LEU A 358 -18.92 -10.27 3.12
C LEU A 358 -19.05 -10.34 1.60
N ARG A 359 -18.23 -11.17 0.95
CA ARG A 359 -18.26 -11.34 -0.51
C ARG A 359 -19.62 -11.86 -0.97
N GLN A 360 -20.15 -12.88 -0.31
CA GLN A 360 -21.47 -13.44 -0.65
C GLN A 360 -22.59 -12.41 -0.53
N TYR A 361 -22.60 -11.63 0.56
CA TYR A 361 -23.62 -10.61 0.78
C TYR A 361 -23.56 -9.47 -0.25
N LEU A 362 -22.40 -9.10 -0.71
CA LEU A 362 -22.23 -8.09 -1.77
C LEU A 362 -22.61 -8.64 -3.17
N MET A 363 -22.53 -9.96 -3.37
CA MET A 363 -22.79 -10.60 -4.65
C MET A 363 -24.24 -11.09 -4.81
N THR A 364 -24.88 -11.39 -3.69
CA THR A 364 -26.27 -11.90 -3.68
C THR A 364 -27.13 -10.88 -2.93
N ASP A 365 -28.27 -10.50 -3.49
CA ASP A 365 -29.26 -9.68 -2.74
C ASP A 365 -29.90 -10.43 -1.55
N LYS A 366 -29.39 -11.61 -1.22
CA LYS A 366 -29.89 -12.44 -0.11
C LYS A 366 -29.06 -12.16 1.14
N THR A 367 -29.72 -11.67 2.19
CA THR A 367 -29.15 -11.67 3.55
C THR A 367 -28.69 -13.08 3.91
N PRO A 368 -27.46 -13.29 4.38
CA PRO A 368 -27.05 -14.57 4.95
C PRO A 368 -28.04 -14.94 6.04
N ASN A 369 -28.53 -16.19 6.03
CA ASN A 369 -29.55 -16.65 6.96
C ASN A 369 -29.13 -16.37 8.40
N ALA A 370 -29.82 -15.46 9.06
CA ALA A 370 -29.71 -15.19 10.51
C ALA A 370 -30.03 -16.42 11.40
N GLN A 371 -30.52 -17.51 10.81
CA GLN A 371 -30.94 -18.71 11.53
C GLN A 371 -29.81 -19.68 11.90
N GLN A 372 -28.59 -19.54 11.36
CA GLN A 372 -27.47 -20.44 11.75
C GLN A 372 -26.68 -19.94 12.97
N GLN A 373 -26.85 -18.71 13.41
CA GLN A 373 -26.13 -18.20 14.60
C GLN A 373 -26.82 -18.51 15.93
N PHE A 374 -28.13 -18.77 15.95
CA PHE A 374 -28.85 -19.17 17.19
C PHE A 374 -28.70 -20.66 17.55
N GLY A 375 -28.29 -21.51 16.62
CA GLY A 375 -28.14 -22.96 16.86
C GLY A 375 -26.87 -23.38 17.60
N LYS A 376 -25.87 -22.54 17.68
CA LYS A 376 -24.61 -22.87 18.38
C LYS A 376 -24.53 -22.41 19.83
N MET A 377 -25.40 -21.52 20.28
CA MET A 377 -25.50 -21.15 21.71
C MET A 377 -26.48 -21.95 22.53
N ALA A 378 -27.37 -22.73 21.92
CA ALA A 378 -28.34 -23.57 22.65
C ALA A 378 -27.85 -25.00 22.96
N GLY A 379 -26.64 -25.38 22.52
CA GLY A 379 -26.10 -26.73 22.69
C GLY A 379 -25.13 -26.93 23.85
N SER A 380 -24.82 -25.90 24.67
CA SER A 380 -23.86 -26.01 25.77
C SER A 380 -24.43 -25.74 27.17
N VAL A 381 -25.74 -25.78 27.34
CA VAL A 381 -26.38 -25.72 28.66
C VAL A 381 -27.42 -26.85 28.74
N LEU A 382 -26.95 -28.08 28.81
CA LEU A 382 -27.64 -29.26 29.36
C LEU A 382 -26.65 -30.44 29.26
N LEU A 383 -25.79 -30.53 30.26
CA LEU A 383 -25.39 -31.75 30.98
C LEU A 383 -24.35 -31.38 32.05
#